data_f939715b87b2ee42fcf503e544b9e3b1
#
_entry.id   f939715b87b2ee42fcf503e544b9e3b1
#
_cell.length_a   1.000
_cell.length_b   1.000
_cell.length_c   1.000
_cell.angle_alpha   90.00
_cell.angle_beta   90.00
_cell.angle_gamma   90.00
#
_symmetry.space_group_name_H-M   'P 1'
#
loop_
_entity.id
_entity.type
_entity.pdbx_description
1 polymer ?
#
loop_
_entity_poly.entity_id
_entity_poly.type
_entity_poly.pdbx_seq_one_letter_code
_entity_poly.pdbx_strand_id
1 'polypeptide(L)'
;ILSPKEVEFKNNGLGNVFIYSNEQISYIELNSLFYSMDTLMDTAKIIMVRSGDKHVGIVVDQIVGEFQIVVKPLGKFLRKVDMISGASVMGDGSLSLVIDTTRLITYNQQQRYRNDMKQDKKEA
;
A
#
# COMPACT_ATOMS: atom_id res chain seq x y z
N ILE A 1 -0.92 14.04 2.61
CA ILE A 1 -2.17 13.33 2.28
C ILE A 1 -2.83 14.01 1.09
N LEU A 2 -3.11 13.23 0.07
CA LEU A 2 -3.72 13.73 -1.16
C LEU A 2 -5.08 13.07 -1.39
N SER A 3 -5.96 13.78 -2.10
CA SER A 3 -7.19 13.21 -2.64
C SER A 3 -6.89 12.62 -4.02
N PRO A 4 -7.55 11.52 -4.43
CA PRO A 4 -7.36 10.97 -5.78
C PRO A 4 -7.63 11.97 -6.91
N LYS A 5 -8.44 13.00 -6.65
CA LYS A 5 -8.73 14.05 -7.62
C LYS A 5 -7.56 14.98 -7.88
N GLU A 6 -6.57 15.02 -6.99
CA GLU A 6 -5.42 15.91 -7.10
C GLU A 6 -4.29 15.32 -7.94
N VAL A 7 -4.41 14.08 -8.36
CA VAL A 7 -3.37 13.37 -9.11
C VAL A 7 -3.93 12.83 -10.41
N GLU A 8 -3.04 12.56 -11.36
CA GLU A 8 -3.40 11.95 -12.64
C GLU A 8 -2.92 10.49 -12.64
N PHE A 9 -3.85 9.56 -12.58
CA PHE A 9 -3.51 8.14 -12.61
C PHE A 9 -3.14 7.70 -14.03
N LYS A 10 -2.04 6.95 -14.13
CA LYS A 10 -1.61 6.35 -15.39
C LYS A 10 -1.33 4.87 -15.19
N ASN A 11 -1.78 4.06 -16.14
CA ASN A 11 -1.49 2.64 -16.15
C ASN A 11 -0.59 2.37 -17.37
N ASN A 12 0.72 2.39 -17.14
CA ASN A 12 1.68 2.19 -18.22
C ASN A 12 2.42 0.87 -17.99
N GLY A 13 2.00 -0.22 -18.30
CA GLY A 13 2.70 -1.52 -18.29
C GLY A 13 3.81 -1.77 -17.23
N LEU A 14 4.31 -0.73 -16.59
CA LEU A 14 5.33 -0.79 -15.52
C LEU A 14 4.72 -0.80 -14.12
N GLY A 15 3.40 -0.93 -14.03
CA GLY A 15 2.66 -0.96 -12.79
C GLY A 15 1.83 0.29 -12.58
N ASN A 16 1.30 0.44 -11.39
CA ASN A 16 0.41 1.54 -11.03
C ASN A 16 1.21 2.79 -10.69
N VAL A 17 1.03 3.85 -11.46
CA VAL A 17 1.68 5.13 -11.22
C VAL A 17 0.68 6.27 -11.35
N PHE A 18 0.96 7.37 -10.67
CA PHE A 18 0.22 8.62 -10.89
C PHE A 18 1.23 9.76 -11.02
N ILE A 19 0.75 10.88 -11.56
CA ILE A 19 1.56 12.08 -11.70
C ILE A 19 1.04 13.13 -10.72
N TYR A 20 1.94 13.64 -9.90
CA TYR A 20 1.67 14.73 -8.98
C TYR A 20 2.85 15.69 -9.01
N SER A 21 2.55 16.98 -9.22
CA SER A 21 3.57 18.03 -9.28
C SER A 21 4.71 17.71 -10.27
N ASN A 22 4.34 17.20 -11.45
CA ASN A 22 5.26 16.80 -12.52
C ASN A 22 6.19 15.64 -12.17
N GLU A 23 5.90 14.93 -11.07
CA GLU A 23 6.66 13.76 -10.66
C GLU A 23 5.83 12.51 -10.86
N GLN A 24 6.45 11.46 -11.41
CA GLN A 24 5.81 10.16 -11.57
C GLN A 24 6.02 9.33 -10.30
N ILE A 25 4.92 8.95 -9.66
CA ILE A 25 4.95 8.29 -8.36
C ILE A 25 4.26 6.95 -8.45
N SER A 26 4.96 5.89 -8.03
CA SER A 26 4.34 4.56 -7.90
C SER A 26 3.42 4.53 -6.70
N TYR A 27 2.29 3.82 -6.82
CA TYR A 27 1.36 3.71 -5.72
C TYR A 27 0.90 2.27 -5.48
N ILE A 28 0.42 2.03 -4.28
CA ILE A 28 -0.10 0.75 -3.84
C ILE A 28 -1.53 0.96 -3.37
N GLU A 29 -2.48 0.21 -3.93
CA GLU A 29 -3.86 0.20 -3.44
C GLU A 29 -4.00 -0.89 -2.39
N LEU A 30 -4.15 -0.50 -1.11
CA LEU A 30 -4.33 -1.47 -0.04
C LEU A 30 -5.59 -2.31 -0.23
N ASN A 31 -6.64 -1.70 -0.77
CA ASN A 31 -7.89 -2.39 -1.03
C ASN A 31 -7.68 -3.57 -2.00
N SER A 32 -7.00 -3.34 -3.13
CA SER A 32 -6.70 -4.39 -4.09
C SER A 32 -5.80 -5.47 -3.50
N LEU A 33 -4.85 -5.08 -2.65
CA LEU A 33 -3.88 -6.00 -2.08
C LEU A 33 -4.53 -6.97 -1.08
N PHE A 34 -5.43 -6.49 -0.23
CA PHE A 34 -6.02 -7.29 0.84
C PHE A 34 -7.40 -7.84 0.52
N TYR A 35 -8.17 -7.17 -0.32
CA TYR A 35 -9.56 -7.55 -0.59
C TYR A 35 -9.84 -7.83 -2.06
N SER A 36 -8.86 -7.68 -2.93
CA SER A 36 -8.99 -7.87 -4.38
C SER A 36 -10.11 -7.01 -5.00
N MET A 37 -10.34 -5.83 -4.44
CA MET A 37 -11.31 -4.87 -4.95
C MET A 37 -10.60 -3.79 -5.77
N ASP A 38 -11.14 -3.50 -6.95
CA ASP A 38 -10.51 -2.55 -7.87
C ASP A 38 -11.18 -1.17 -7.89
N THR A 39 -12.24 -0.98 -7.11
CA THR A 39 -13.01 0.25 -7.12
C THR A 39 -12.55 1.18 -6.00
N LEU A 40 -12.19 2.42 -6.36
CA LEU A 40 -11.88 3.45 -5.38
C LEU A 40 -13.16 3.95 -4.72
N MET A 41 -13.13 4.10 -3.41
CA MET A 41 -14.23 4.68 -2.66
C MET A 41 -14.16 6.21 -2.72
N ASP A 42 -15.31 6.88 -2.58
CA ASP A 42 -15.37 8.35 -2.57
C ASP A 42 -14.54 8.95 -1.44
N THR A 43 -14.36 8.20 -0.35
CA THR A 43 -13.58 8.61 0.82
C THR A 43 -12.10 8.31 0.67
N ALA A 44 -11.67 7.71 -0.43
CA ALA A 44 -10.29 7.29 -0.63
C ALA A 44 -9.31 8.45 -0.51
N LYS A 45 -8.15 8.17 0.06
CA LYS A 45 -7.06 9.13 0.22
C LYS A 45 -5.75 8.48 -0.16
N ILE A 46 -4.80 9.31 -0.53
CA ILE A 46 -3.45 8.87 -0.87
C ILE A 46 -2.51 9.36 0.21
N ILE A 47 -1.83 8.43 0.87
CA ILE A 47 -0.81 8.75 1.85
C ILE A 47 0.54 8.69 1.14
N MET A 48 1.24 9.82 1.11
CA MET A 48 2.57 9.88 0.52
C MET A 48 3.61 9.44 1.53
N VAL A 49 4.39 8.44 1.18
CA VAL A 49 5.45 7.90 2.02
C VAL A 49 6.78 8.05 1.29
N ARG A 50 7.77 8.54 2.01
CA ARG A 50 9.13 8.65 1.47
C ARG A 50 9.85 7.33 1.63
N SER A 51 10.41 6.82 0.53
CA SER A 51 11.21 5.60 0.52
C SER A 51 12.54 5.93 -0.16
N GLY A 52 13.58 6.15 0.64
CA GLY A 52 14.86 6.63 0.12
C GLY A 52 14.72 8.00 -0.52
N ASP A 53 15.10 8.13 -1.78
CA ASP A 53 14.99 9.36 -2.55
C ASP A 53 13.65 9.52 -3.27
N LYS A 54 12.79 8.53 -3.17
CA LYS A 54 11.54 8.50 -3.92
C LYS A 54 10.34 8.55 -2.99
N HIS A 55 9.21 9.01 -3.55
CA HIS A 55 7.93 8.93 -2.87
C HIS A 55 7.13 7.75 -3.40
N VAL A 56 6.36 7.13 -2.51
CA VAL A 56 5.41 6.08 -2.86
C VAL A 56 4.05 6.48 -2.30
N GLY A 57 3.02 6.37 -3.11
CA GLY A 57 1.65 6.64 -2.68
C GLY A 57 1.00 5.36 -2.16
N ILE A 58 0.31 5.46 -1.04
CA ILE A 58 -0.50 4.36 -0.52
C ILE A 58 -1.95 4.82 -0.55
N VAL A 59 -2.76 4.17 -1.38
CA VAL A 59 -4.17 4.50 -1.53
C VAL A 59 -4.96 3.70 -0.51
N VAL A 60 -5.68 4.41 0.35
CA VAL A 60 -6.51 3.83 1.40
C VAL A 60 -7.97 4.21 1.19
N ASP A 61 -8.89 3.41 1.76
CA ASP A 61 -10.32 3.66 1.60
C ASP A 61 -10.77 4.93 2.30
N GLN A 62 -10.23 5.19 3.48
CA GLN A 62 -10.50 6.41 4.24
C GLN A 62 -9.46 6.56 5.33
N ILE A 63 -9.33 7.79 5.84
CA ILE A 63 -8.49 8.08 6.99
C ILE A 63 -9.42 8.34 8.17
N VAL A 64 -9.30 7.51 9.21
CA VAL A 64 -10.13 7.61 10.41
C VAL A 64 -9.54 8.61 11.39
N GLY A 65 -8.21 8.70 11.46
CA GLY A 65 -7.55 9.63 12.37
C GLY A 65 -6.12 9.20 12.65
N GLU A 66 -5.50 9.92 13.57
CA GLU A 66 -4.16 9.60 14.08
C GLU A 66 -4.29 9.16 15.52
N PHE A 67 -3.68 8.04 15.86
CA PHE A 67 -3.77 7.46 17.19
C PHE A 67 -2.40 7.03 17.68
N GLN A 68 -2.13 7.23 18.95
CA GLN A 68 -1.01 6.58 19.59
C GLN A 68 -1.45 5.17 19.97
N ILE A 69 -0.70 4.18 19.51
CA ILE A 69 -1.07 2.79 19.70
C ILE A 69 0.10 2.03 20.31
N VAL A 70 -0.24 0.95 21.03
CA VAL A 70 0.74 -0.02 21.48
C VAL A 70 0.66 -1.22 20.54
N VAL A 71 1.74 -1.48 19.83
CA VAL A 71 1.80 -2.58 18.88
C VAL A 71 2.20 -3.84 19.63
N LYS A 72 1.36 -4.87 19.56
CA LYS A 72 1.66 -6.18 20.11
C LYS A 72 2.07 -7.11 18.99
N PRO A 73 3.16 -7.87 19.14
CA PRO A 73 3.58 -8.81 18.11
C PRO A 73 2.51 -9.88 17.90
N LEU A 74 2.31 -10.25 16.64
CA LEU A 74 1.41 -11.32 16.28
C LEU A 74 2.08 -12.68 16.54
N GLY A 75 1.28 -13.69 16.88
CA GLY A 75 1.77 -15.04 17.06
C GLY A 75 2.33 -15.65 15.77
N LYS A 76 2.95 -16.82 15.90
CA LYS A 76 3.71 -17.48 14.82
C LYS A 76 2.91 -17.67 13.51
N PHE A 77 1.60 -17.75 13.58
CA PHE A 77 0.76 -17.99 12.39
C PHE A 77 0.68 -16.81 11.44
N LEU A 78 0.84 -15.58 11.93
CA LEU A 78 0.74 -14.39 11.12
C LEU A 78 2.09 -13.81 10.72
N ARG A 79 3.18 -14.43 11.16
CA ARG A 79 4.53 -14.05 10.72
C ARG A 79 4.78 -14.28 9.23
N LYS A 80 3.91 -15.03 8.56
CA LYS A 80 4.02 -15.27 7.11
C LYS A 80 3.67 -14.05 6.27
N VAL A 81 3.06 -13.02 6.87
CA VAL A 81 2.75 -11.78 6.19
C VAL A 81 3.78 -10.75 6.62
N ASP A 82 4.86 -10.64 5.86
CA ASP A 82 6.02 -9.82 6.22
C ASP A 82 5.70 -8.35 6.42
N MET A 83 4.63 -7.84 5.80
CA MET A 83 4.28 -6.43 5.87
C MET A 83 3.49 -6.06 7.13
N ILE A 84 3.07 -7.03 7.94
CA ILE A 84 2.32 -6.75 9.16
C ILE A 84 3.27 -6.83 10.34
N SER A 85 3.44 -5.72 11.06
CA SER A 85 4.34 -5.66 12.21
C SER A 85 3.69 -6.09 13.52
N GLY A 86 2.36 -6.07 13.59
CA GLY A 86 1.64 -6.47 14.79
C GLY A 86 0.19 -6.07 14.76
N ALA A 87 -0.42 -6.03 15.93
CA ALA A 87 -1.82 -5.62 16.08
C ALA A 87 -1.94 -4.68 17.28
N SER A 88 -2.99 -3.88 17.27
CA SER A 88 -3.33 -2.98 18.37
C SER A 88 -4.81 -3.12 18.72
N VAL A 89 -5.13 -3.02 20.00
CA VAL A 89 -6.51 -2.99 20.47
C VAL A 89 -6.96 -1.54 20.49
N MET A 90 -8.03 -1.24 19.74
CA MET A 90 -8.60 0.09 19.67
C MET A 90 -9.50 0.37 20.87
N GLY A 91 -9.86 1.66 21.07
CA GLY A 91 -10.68 2.08 22.20
C GLY A 91 -12.04 1.41 22.28
N ASP A 92 -12.60 0.98 21.14
CA ASP A 92 -13.88 0.28 21.08
C ASP A 92 -13.74 -1.25 21.25
N GLY A 93 -12.54 -1.73 21.54
CA GLY A 93 -12.26 -3.17 21.70
C GLY A 93 -11.92 -3.90 20.40
N SER A 94 -12.01 -3.26 19.24
CA SER A 94 -11.66 -3.89 17.98
C SER A 94 -10.15 -4.03 17.83
N LEU A 95 -9.72 -5.00 17.00
CA LEU A 95 -8.32 -5.18 16.66
C LEU A 95 -8.02 -4.51 15.33
N SER A 96 -6.90 -3.79 15.30
CA SER A 96 -6.37 -3.22 14.06
C SER A 96 -4.99 -3.82 13.77
N LEU A 97 -4.79 -4.24 12.54
CA LEU A 97 -3.49 -4.70 12.09
C LEU A 97 -2.60 -3.47 11.82
N VAL A 98 -1.34 -3.57 12.20
CA VAL A 98 -0.35 -2.51 12.00
C VAL A 98 0.56 -2.91 10.85
N ILE A 99 0.57 -2.11 9.81
CA ILE A 99 1.37 -2.37 8.60
C ILE A 99 2.69 -1.62 8.70
N ASP A 100 3.78 -2.33 8.43
CA ASP A 100 5.10 -1.72 8.26
C ASP A 100 5.20 -1.21 6.81
N THR A 101 5.23 0.11 6.63
CA THR A 101 5.21 0.70 5.30
C THR A 101 6.45 0.36 4.48
N THR A 102 7.61 0.25 5.11
CA THR A 102 8.84 -0.15 4.41
C THR A 102 8.73 -1.56 3.85
N ARG A 103 8.22 -2.48 4.65
CA ARG A 103 8.02 -3.87 4.20
C ARG A 103 6.93 -3.98 3.14
N LEU A 104 5.87 -3.17 3.26
CA LEU A 104 4.82 -3.11 2.25
C LEU A 104 5.38 -2.68 0.89
N ILE A 105 6.19 -1.64 0.87
CA ILE A 105 6.80 -1.13 -0.35
C ILE A 105 7.74 -2.17 -0.95
N THR A 106 8.56 -2.82 -0.13
CA THR A 106 9.47 -3.88 -0.57
C THR A 106 8.71 -5.07 -1.15
N TYR A 107 7.65 -5.50 -0.48
CA TYR A 107 6.80 -6.58 -0.96
C TYR A 107 6.21 -6.26 -2.33
N ASN A 108 5.68 -5.05 -2.50
CA ASN A 108 5.08 -4.62 -3.76
C ASN A 108 6.11 -4.59 -4.90
N GLN A 109 7.32 -4.12 -4.62
CA GLN A 109 8.40 -4.10 -5.60
C GLN A 109 8.79 -5.51 -6.02
N GLN A 110 8.88 -6.45 -5.08
CA GLN A 110 9.19 -7.84 -5.37
C GLN A 110 8.11 -8.50 -6.23
N GLN A 111 6.84 -8.22 -5.96
CA GLN A 111 5.74 -8.76 -6.75
C GLN A 111 5.78 -8.22 -8.18
N ARG A 112 6.08 -6.95 -8.36
CA ARG A 112 6.23 -6.36 -9.70
C ARG A 112 7.37 -7.03 -10.47
N TYR A 113 8.49 -7.24 -9.83
CA TYR A 113 9.64 -7.92 -10.44
C TYR A 113 9.27 -9.35 -10.87
N ARG A 114 8.59 -10.10 -10.02
CA ARG A 114 8.15 -11.46 -10.33
C ARG A 114 7.18 -11.50 -11.50
N ASN A 115 6.26 -10.55 -11.58
CA ASN A 115 5.30 -10.47 -12.67
C ASN A 115 5.99 -10.14 -13.98
N ASP A 116 6.95 -9.22 -13.97
CA ASP A 116 7.73 -8.90 -15.17
C ASP A 116 8.54 -10.11 -15.66
N MET A 117 9.15 -10.85 -14.75
CA MET A 117 9.88 -12.07 -15.09
C MET A 117 8.97 -13.14 -15.69
N LYS A 118 7.74 -13.27 -15.19
CA LYS A 118 6.77 -14.23 -15.74
C LYS A 118 6.33 -13.85 -17.14
N GLN A 119 6.17 -12.56 -17.42
CA GLN A 119 5.82 -12.09 -18.76
C GLN A 119 6.94 -12.36 -19.75
N ASP A 120 8.19 -12.11 -19.38
CA ASP A 120 9.34 -12.42 -20.24
C ASP A 120 9.42 -13.90 -20.57
N LYS A 121 9.11 -14.78 -19.62
CA LYS A 121 9.07 -16.23 -19.87
C LYS A 121 7.94 -16.65 -20.80
N LYS A 122 6.83 -15.92 -20.82
CA LYS A 122 5.70 -16.21 -21.71
C LYS A 122 5.93 -15.76 -23.13
N GLU A 123 6.75 -14.76 -23.34
CA GLU A 123 7.09 -14.23 -24.65
C GLU A 123 8.24 -15.01 -25.32
N ALA A 124 8.95 -15.81 -24.56
CA ALA A 124 10.00 -16.68 -25.06
C ALA A 124 9.44 -18.02 -25.49
#